data_102cb2048e8a139d39fefdd148a63acf
#
_entry.id   102cb2048e8a139d39fefdd148a63acf
#
_cell.length_a   1.000
_cell.length_b   1.000
_cell.length_c   1.000
_cell.angle_alpha   90.00
_cell.angle_beta   90.00
_cell.angle_gamma   90.00
#
_symmetry.space_group_name_H-M   'P 1'
#
loop_
_entity.id
_entity.type
_entity.pdbx_description
1 polymer ?
#
loop_
_entity_poly.entity_id
_entity_poly.type
_entity_poly.pdbx_seq_one_letter_code
_entity_poly.pdbx_strand_id
1 'polypeptide(L)'
;MEVGGGWWRLLLAVSTACIATTSTTCTTSKTSPNLPQPPGRYDPAHDLGQLFHDVQLSGIFADSKTFVDARPLVAPADIAACYAAGRTAAGFSLQAFVAQRFELPRPVGEGFHTDTSQTMEAHIRALWPILTRRPDTVDARSSLIPLPNPYVVPGGRFREVYYWDSYFTMLGLIASGRTDLVKSMLDNFAHLIGTVGHIPNGNRTYYLSRSQPPFFAAMVGRFAQATDTAQALPYLDALEAEHAFWMNGADSLAPGRGQAYRRVVRLREGGPILNRYWDDRSDPRPESYRPDYEVGQTLGAERREGFYRNVRATAESGWDFSSRWMRDPKDLRTLETTDLLPVDLNSLLYHAERTIAALRAFRGRAGDADVARQFAQAAEDRRRALLAAAYDPASGFFYDVRWRTGQRLTDRPTLAAASPLYFGLATPEQGRAVAARLEREFLKPGGFVTTLIASGQQWDAPNGWPPLEWLTIEGVRRYGRAHLADAARDRWLGLNRRTYRATGKMTEKYDVVDLQRRAGGGEYPTQDGFGWTNGVALALAAQKAEGPHPVSRVRSSAAGARFVVTP
;
A
#
# COMPACT_ATOMS: atom_id res chain seq x y z
N MET A 1 -36.87 -61.83 -31.54
CA MET A 1 -37.54 -61.64 -30.25
C MET A 1 -36.58 -60.66 -29.51
N GLU A 2 -36.72 -59.41 -29.74
CA GLU A 2 -37.45 -58.38 -29.00
C GLU A 2 -37.34 -58.50 -27.50
N VAL A 3 -36.75 -57.47 -26.88
CA VAL A 3 -37.31 -56.54 -25.88
C VAL A 3 -36.14 -55.61 -25.53
N GLY A 4 -36.03 -54.31 -25.68
CA GLY A 4 -36.98 -53.25 -25.34
C GLY A 4 -36.72 -52.74 -23.93
N GLY A 5 -35.85 -51.75 -23.73
CA GLY A 5 -35.57 -51.19 -22.41
C GLY A 5 -35.29 -49.69 -22.45
N GLY A 6 -36.30 -48.90 -22.11
CA GLY A 6 -36.30 -47.45 -22.18
C GLY A 6 -35.50 -46.78 -21.06
N TRP A 7 -34.93 -45.65 -21.42
CA TRP A 7 -34.26 -44.71 -20.54
C TRP A 7 -35.23 -43.69 -19.93
N TRP A 8 -35.33 -43.68 -18.61
CA TRP A 8 -36.09 -42.67 -17.87
C TRP A 8 -35.20 -41.43 -17.63
N ARG A 9 -35.59 -40.31 -18.23
CA ARG A 9 -35.11 -38.98 -17.85
C ARG A 9 -35.94 -38.50 -16.66
N LEU A 10 -35.30 -38.27 -15.49
CA LEU A 10 -35.91 -37.56 -14.38
C LEU A 10 -35.63 -36.06 -14.57
N LEU A 11 -36.65 -35.31 -14.91
CA LEU A 11 -36.70 -33.84 -14.79
C LEU A 11 -37.06 -33.51 -13.34
N LEU A 12 -36.13 -32.97 -12.59
CA LEU A 12 -36.42 -32.34 -11.30
C LEU A 12 -36.87 -30.90 -11.54
N ALA A 13 -38.16 -30.68 -11.42
CA ALA A 13 -38.75 -29.34 -11.33
C ALA A 13 -38.46 -28.78 -9.93
N VAL A 14 -37.73 -27.66 -9.87
CA VAL A 14 -37.57 -26.88 -8.66
C VAL A 14 -38.75 -25.94 -8.54
N SER A 15 -39.72 -26.30 -7.69
CA SER A 15 -40.83 -25.42 -7.32
C SER A 15 -40.34 -24.26 -6.44
N THR A 16 -40.52 -23.05 -6.95
CA THR A 16 -40.35 -21.79 -6.23
C THR A 16 -41.60 -21.57 -5.38
N ALA A 17 -41.54 -21.83 -4.09
CA ALA A 17 -42.57 -21.39 -3.15
C ALA A 17 -42.05 -20.15 -2.40
N CYS A 18 -42.53 -18.98 -2.83
CA CYS A 18 -42.46 -17.75 -2.01
C CYS A 18 -43.67 -17.74 -1.07
N ILE A 19 -43.45 -17.81 0.23
CA ILE A 19 -44.47 -17.50 1.23
C ILE A 19 -44.17 -16.09 1.75
N ALA A 20 -45.09 -15.18 1.50
CA ALA A 20 -45.12 -13.85 2.06
C ALA A 20 -45.68 -13.86 3.47
N THR A 21 -44.99 -13.32 4.45
CA THR A 21 -45.62 -12.83 5.69
C THR A 21 -44.81 -11.75 6.39
N THR A 22 -45.48 -10.64 6.58
CA THR A 22 -45.49 -9.68 7.73
C THR A 22 -44.18 -9.04 8.22
N SER A 23 -44.21 -7.75 8.01
CA SER A 23 -43.30 -6.73 8.54
C SER A 23 -43.27 -6.71 10.07
N THR A 24 -42.07 -6.95 10.62
CA THR A 24 -41.74 -6.58 12.01
C THR A 24 -40.69 -5.47 11.94
N THR A 25 -41.04 -4.31 12.44
CA THR A 25 -40.17 -3.14 12.54
C THR A 25 -38.99 -3.43 13.47
N CYS A 26 -37.81 -3.56 12.90
CA CYS A 26 -36.57 -3.64 13.65
C CYS A 26 -36.00 -2.21 13.81
N THR A 27 -35.84 -1.76 15.03
CA THR A 27 -35.22 -0.49 15.40
C THR A 27 -33.80 -0.41 14.87
N THR A 28 -33.54 0.56 13.99
CA THR A 28 -32.24 0.83 13.36
C THR A 28 -31.26 1.34 14.40
N SER A 29 -30.19 0.58 14.67
CA SER A 29 -28.97 1.09 15.25
C SER A 29 -28.36 2.14 14.29
N LYS A 30 -27.91 3.27 14.82
CA LYS A 30 -27.26 4.34 14.04
C LYS A 30 -26.02 3.79 13.34
N THR A 31 -26.15 3.50 12.05
CA THR A 31 -25.02 3.20 11.17
C THR A 31 -24.27 4.49 10.86
N SER A 32 -22.94 4.44 10.95
CA SER A 32 -22.02 5.50 10.48
C SER A 32 -22.38 5.92 9.05
N PRO A 33 -22.18 7.20 8.66
CA PRO A 33 -22.54 7.66 7.33
C PRO A 33 -21.77 6.85 6.27
N ASN A 34 -22.51 6.05 5.50
CA ASN A 34 -21.98 5.35 4.34
C ASN A 34 -21.45 6.38 3.34
N LEU A 35 -20.15 6.30 3.01
CA LEU A 35 -19.64 6.93 1.80
C LEU A 35 -20.43 6.38 0.61
N PRO A 36 -20.89 7.21 -0.33
CA PRO A 36 -21.60 6.72 -1.50
C PRO A 36 -20.70 5.78 -2.29
N GLN A 37 -21.03 4.48 -2.25
CA GLN A 37 -20.45 3.49 -3.15
C GLN A 37 -20.84 3.87 -4.59
N PRO A 38 -19.94 3.75 -5.58
CA PRO A 38 -20.35 3.86 -6.96
C PRO A 38 -21.47 2.83 -7.22
N PRO A 39 -22.64 3.24 -7.73
CA PRO A 39 -23.76 2.35 -7.89
C PRO A 39 -23.39 1.12 -8.74
N GLY A 40 -23.75 -0.06 -8.26
CA GLY A 40 -23.61 -1.33 -8.99
C GLY A 40 -22.31 -2.11 -8.80
N ARG A 41 -21.45 -1.78 -7.81
CA ARG A 41 -20.25 -2.57 -7.48
C ARG A 41 -20.47 -3.42 -6.23
N TYR A 42 -20.10 -4.69 -6.31
CA TYR A 42 -20.17 -5.65 -5.20
C TYR A 42 -19.18 -5.29 -4.08
N ASP A 43 -19.70 -5.10 -2.86
CA ASP A 43 -18.92 -4.99 -1.61
C ASP A 43 -19.27 -6.21 -0.73
N PRO A 44 -18.34 -7.16 -0.54
CA PRO A 44 -18.61 -8.40 0.20
C PRO A 44 -19.16 -8.19 1.61
N ALA A 45 -18.63 -7.25 2.36
CA ALA A 45 -19.06 -6.99 3.73
C ALA A 45 -20.45 -6.38 3.81
N HIS A 46 -20.75 -5.45 2.88
CA HIS A 46 -22.04 -4.79 2.80
C HIS A 46 -23.14 -5.72 2.24
N ASP A 47 -22.88 -6.36 1.08
CA ASP A 47 -23.90 -7.04 0.30
C ASP A 47 -24.25 -8.44 0.86
N LEU A 48 -23.31 -9.07 1.59
CA LEU A 48 -23.55 -10.36 2.24
C LEU A 48 -23.97 -10.23 3.70
N GLY A 49 -23.74 -9.08 4.34
CA GLY A 49 -24.18 -8.76 5.70
C GLY A 49 -23.84 -9.84 6.73
N GLN A 50 -24.85 -10.46 7.34
CA GLN A 50 -24.65 -11.47 8.38
C GLN A 50 -23.88 -12.71 7.88
N LEU A 51 -24.05 -13.12 6.64
CA LEU A 51 -23.28 -14.23 6.06
C LEU A 51 -21.78 -13.89 6.07
N PHE A 52 -21.40 -12.66 5.69
CA PHE A 52 -20.01 -12.24 5.71
C PHE A 52 -19.43 -12.33 7.12
N HIS A 53 -20.14 -11.77 8.10
CA HIS A 53 -19.74 -11.81 9.50
C HIS A 53 -19.55 -13.25 10.02
N ASP A 54 -20.52 -14.12 9.80
CA ASP A 54 -20.50 -15.50 10.31
C ASP A 54 -19.38 -16.32 9.64
N VAL A 55 -19.13 -16.15 8.34
CA VAL A 55 -18.02 -16.81 7.64
C VAL A 55 -16.67 -16.35 8.18
N GLN A 56 -16.49 -15.04 8.33
CA GLN A 56 -15.22 -14.49 8.80
C GLN A 56 -14.85 -14.92 10.23
N LEU A 57 -15.85 -15.12 11.10
CA LEU A 57 -15.62 -15.54 12.48
C LEU A 57 -15.62 -17.07 12.68
N SER A 58 -16.18 -17.84 11.75
CA SER A 58 -16.32 -19.29 11.87
C SER A 58 -15.01 -20.07 11.86
N GLY A 59 -13.94 -19.49 11.29
CA GLY A 59 -12.66 -20.18 11.12
C GLY A 59 -12.62 -21.19 9.95
N ILE A 60 -13.66 -21.28 9.10
CA ILE A 60 -13.63 -22.15 7.90
C ILE A 60 -12.53 -21.74 6.90
N PHE A 61 -12.08 -20.50 6.95
CA PHE A 61 -10.89 -20.01 6.26
C PHE A 61 -9.87 -19.51 7.29
N ALA A 62 -8.62 -19.94 7.12
CA ALA A 62 -7.51 -19.48 7.96
C ALA A 62 -7.17 -18.00 7.72
N ASP A 63 -7.40 -17.52 6.49
CA ASP A 63 -7.14 -16.15 6.03
C ASP A 63 -8.46 -15.47 5.64
N SER A 64 -8.81 -14.37 6.32
CA SER A 64 -10.00 -13.56 6.05
C SER A 64 -10.08 -13.09 4.59
N LYS A 65 -8.91 -12.86 3.94
CA LYS A 65 -8.86 -12.45 2.54
C LYS A 65 -9.39 -13.50 1.56
N THR A 66 -9.37 -14.78 1.92
CA THR A 66 -9.90 -15.85 1.08
C THR A 66 -11.38 -15.64 0.76
N PHE A 67 -12.18 -15.30 1.77
CA PHE A 67 -13.63 -15.11 1.56
C PHE A 67 -13.97 -13.75 0.96
N VAL A 68 -13.27 -12.68 1.35
CA VAL A 68 -13.55 -11.35 0.79
C VAL A 68 -13.22 -11.25 -0.71
N ASP A 69 -12.32 -12.11 -1.19
CA ASP A 69 -11.98 -12.23 -2.63
C ASP A 69 -12.83 -13.28 -3.37
N ALA A 70 -13.65 -14.06 -2.64
CA ALA A 70 -14.49 -15.08 -3.24
C ALA A 70 -15.58 -14.45 -4.13
N ARG A 71 -15.80 -15.06 -5.31
CA ARG A 71 -16.75 -14.57 -6.29
C ARG A 71 -18.11 -15.27 -6.11
N PRO A 72 -19.20 -14.55 -5.85
CA PRO A 72 -20.55 -15.12 -5.83
C PRO A 72 -20.93 -15.76 -7.19
N LEU A 73 -21.50 -16.96 -7.16
CA LEU A 73 -21.95 -17.65 -8.37
C LEU A 73 -23.32 -17.16 -8.86
N VAL A 74 -24.13 -16.60 -7.94
CA VAL A 74 -25.43 -15.96 -8.22
C VAL A 74 -25.46 -14.57 -7.58
N ALA A 75 -26.55 -13.83 -7.70
CA ALA A 75 -26.66 -12.50 -7.15
C ALA A 75 -26.41 -12.49 -5.62
N PRO A 76 -25.56 -11.59 -5.08
CA PRO A 76 -25.26 -11.55 -3.65
C PRO A 76 -26.49 -11.43 -2.75
N ALA A 77 -27.50 -10.66 -3.16
CA ALA A 77 -28.77 -10.52 -2.44
C ALA A 77 -29.52 -11.85 -2.29
N ASP A 78 -29.53 -12.69 -3.35
CA ASP A 78 -30.17 -14.02 -3.30
C ASP A 78 -29.41 -14.95 -2.34
N ILE A 79 -28.08 -14.88 -2.34
CA ILE A 79 -27.25 -15.67 -1.41
C ILE A 79 -27.54 -15.24 0.04
N ALA A 80 -27.59 -13.94 0.31
CA ALA A 80 -27.86 -13.41 1.64
C ALA A 80 -29.26 -13.80 2.12
N ALA A 81 -30.28 -13.73 1.25
CA ALA A 81 -31.64 -14.15 1.55
C ALA A 81 -31.73 -15.67 1.84
N CYS A 82 -31.11 -16.50 1.00
CA CYS A 82 -31.04 -17.95 1.22
C CYS A 82 -30.33 -18.30 2.54
N TYR A 83 -29.29 -17.59 2.87
CA TYR A 83 -28.59 -17.77 4.14
C TYR A 83 -29.48 -17.42 5.33
N ALA A 84 -30.11 -16.26 5.30
CA ALA A 84 -31.01 -15.82 6.37
C ALA A 84 -32.15 -16.81 6.63
N ALA A 85 -32.71 -17.39 5.57
CA ALA A 85 -33.79 -18.38 5.67
C ALA A 85 -33.34 -19.77 6.16
N GLY A 86 -32.11 -20.18 5.83
CA GLY A 86 -31.63 -21.54 6.06
C GLY A 86 -30.69 -21.76 7.22
N ARG A 87 -30.03 -20.71 7.74
CA ARG A 87 -28.90 -20.84 8.70
C ARG A 87 -29.24 -21.49 10.03
N THR A 88 -30.52 -21.48 10.43
CA THR A 88 -31.01 -22.09 11.67
C THR A 88 -31.61 -23.49 11.47
N ALA A 89 -31.66 -23.99 10.24
CA ALA A 89 -32.24 -25.29 9.93
C ALA A 89 -31.37 -26.44 10.49
N ALA A 90 -32.02 -27.52 10.92
CA ALA A 90 -31.30 -28.71 11.37
C ALA A 90 -30.39 -29.26 10.25
N GLY A 91 -29.15 -29.57 10.56
CA GLY A 91 -28.15 -30.05 9.59
C GLY A 91 -27.55 -28.98 8.67
N PHE A 92 -27.80 -27.69 8.90
CA PHE A 92 -27.15 -26.63 8.11
C PHE A 92 -25.62 -26.67 8.30
N SER A 93 -24.90 -26.61 7.20
CA SER A 93 -23.43 -26.52 7.17
C SER A 93 -23.00 -25.24 6.46
N LEU A 94 -22.40 -24.30 7.20
CA LEU A 94 -21.87 -23.05 6.63
C LEU A 94 -20.81 -23.30 5.58
N GLN A 95 -19.92 -24.27 5.79
CA GLN A 95 -18.87 -24.63 4.84
C GLN A 95 -19.47 -25.16 3.52
N ALA A 96 -20.45 -26.05 3.59
CA ALA A 96 -21.13 -26.57 2.39
C ALA A 96 -21.92 -25.46 1.67
N PHE A 97 -22.57 -24.56 2.44
CA PHE A 97 -23.29 -23.41 1.90
C PHE A 97 -22.37 -22.50 1.07
N VAL A 98 -21.19 -22.16 1.61
CA VAL A 98 -20.20 -21.33 0.94
C VAL A 98 -19.64 -22.04 -0.30
N ALA A 99 -19.23 -23.31 -0.18
CA ALA A 99 -18.65 -24.07 -1.28
C ALA A 99 -19.59 -24.21 -2.50
N GLN A 100 -20.91 -24.20 -2.29
CA GLN A 100 -21.89 -24.27 -3.36
C GLN A 100 -22.21 -22.94 -4.04
N ARG A 101 -21.88 -21.80 -3.40
CA ARG A 101 -22.34 -20.47 -3.83
C ARG A 101 -21.24 -19.50 -4.18
N PHE A 102 -19.98 -19.87 -3.90
CA PHE A 102 -18.83 -19.02 -4.17
C PHE A 102 -17.73 -19.78 -4.90
N GLU A 103 -17.11 -19.11 -5.85
CA GLU A 103 -15.83 -19.51 -6.44
C GLU A 103 -14.71 -18.90 -5.60
N LEU A 104 -13.85 -19.77 -5.03
CA LEU A 104 -12.72 -19.33 -4.22
C LEU A 104 -11.55 -18.86 -5.09
N PRO A 105 -10.79 -17.86 -4.64
CA PRO A 105 -9.65 -17.35 -5.37
C PRO A 105 -8.53 -18.41 -5.44
N ARG A 106 -7.86 -18.53 -6.61
CA ARG A 106 -6.72 -19.42 -6.81
C ARG A 106 -5.41 -18.71 -6.48
N PRO A 107 -4.38 -19.42 -5.96
CA PRO A 107 -3.05 -18.84 -5.75
C PRO A 107 -2.43 -18.29 -7.04
N VAL A 108 -1.66 -17.20 -6.92
CA VAL A 108 -0.86 -16.68 -8.04
C VAL A 108 0.31 -17.60 -8.29
N GLY A 109 0.56 -17.97 -9.56
CA GLY A 109 1.69 -18.82 -9.93
C GLY A 109 1.48 -20.30 -9.65
N GLU A 110 0.22 -20.75 -9.48
CA GLU A 110 -0.09 -22.18 -9.41
C GLU A 110 0.51 -22.91 -10.62
N GLY A 111 1.31 -23.97 -10.36
CA GLY A 111 2.04 -24.72 -11.40
C GLY A 111 3.38 -24.11 -11.86
N PHE A 112 3.80 -22.97 -11.32
CA PHE A 112 5.15 -22.47 -11.59
C PHE A 112 6.18 -23.23 -10.76
N HIS A 113 7.13 -23.88 -11.45
CA HIS A 113 8.24 -24.57 -10.83
C HIS A 113 9.52 -23.72 -10.92
N THR A 114 10.10 -23.41 -9.77
CA THR A 114 11.35 -22.68 -9.70
C THR A 114 12.51 -23.58 -10.14
N ASP A 115 13.28 -23.09 -11.12
CA ASP A 115 14.57 -23.68 -11.47
C ASP A 115 15.68 -23.01 -10.64
N THR A 116 16.12 -23.69 -9.59
CA THR A 116 17.16 -23.19 -8.67
C THR A 116 18.58 -23.24 -9.26
N SER A 117 18.76 -23.81 -10.46
CA SER A 117 20.03 -23.74 -11.18
C SER A 117 20.29 -22.37 -11.80
N GLN A 118 19.22 -21.58 -11.99
CA GLN A 118 19.30 -20.21 -12.51
C GLN A 118 19.78 -19.20 -11.45
N THR A 119 20.30 -18.07 -11.91
CA THR A 119 20.59 -16.95 -11.02
C THR A 119 19.30 -16.34 -10.48
N MET A 120 19.37 -15.69 -9.32
CA MET A 120 18.24 -14.94 -8.75
C MET A 120 17.65 -13.94 -9.75
N GLU A 121 18.52 -13.24 -10.47
CA GLU A 121 18.12 -12.21 -11.46
C GLU A 121 17.40 -12.83 -12.66
N ALA A 122 17.82 -14.00 -13.15
CA ALA A 122 17.14 -14.73 -14.22
C ALA A 122 15.76 -15.24 -13.75
N HIS A 123 15.70 -15.82 -12.56
CA HIS A 123 14.45 -16.26 -11.92
C HIS A 123 13.44 -15.10 -11.80
N ILE A 124 13.87 -13.94 -11.30
CA ILE A 124 12.99 -12.77 -11.16
C ILE A 124 12.43 -12.35 -12.53
N ARG A 125 13.27 -12.32 -13.58
CA ARG A 125 12.79 -11.99 -14.93
C ARG A 125 11.78 -13.02 -15.47
N ALA A 126 11.94 -14.29 -15.12
CA ALA A 126 10.97 -15.33 -15.48
C ALA A 126 9.64 -15.21 -14.71
N LEU A 127 9.63 -14.56 -13.54
CA LEU A 127 8.39 -14.31 -12.76
C LEU A 127 7.52 -13.19 -13.35
N TRP A 128 8.07 -12.22 -14.10
CA TRP A 128 7.27 -11.11 -14.61
C TRP A 128 6.04 -11.54 -15.41
N PRO A 129 6.12 -12.48 -16.38
CA PRO A 129 4.94 -12.97 -17.10
C PRO A 129 3.90 -13.63 -16.18
N ILE A 130 4.34 -14.31 -15.11
CA ILE A 130 3.48 -15.03 -14.15
C ILE A 130 2.72 -14.06 -13.26
N LEU A 131 3.38 -12.99 -12.81
CA LEU A 131 2.81 -11.94 -11.99
C LEU A 131 2.00 -10.93 -12.82
N THR A 132 2.11 -10.95 -14.15
CA THR A 132 1.37 -10.04 -15.03
C THR A 132 -0.06 -10.53 -15.22
N ARG A 133 -1.02 -9.65 -14.97
CA ARG A 133 -2.44 -9.83 -15.29
C ARG A 133 -2.76 -9.20 -16.64
N ARG A 134 -3.68 -9.82 -17.39
CA ARG A 134 -4.28 -9.22 -18.58
C ARG A 134 -5.26 -8.13 -18.14
N PRO A 135 -5.69 -7.25 -19.07
CA PRO A 135 -6.79 -6.33 -18.79
C PRO A 135 -7.99 -7.08 -18.22
N ASP A 136 -8.61 -6.49 -17.20
CA ASP A 136 -9.75 -7.11 -16.52
C ASP A 136 -11.03 -6.98 -17.35
N THR A 137 -11.90 -7.98 -17.23
CA THR A 137 -13.28 -7.89 -17.70
C THR A 137 -14.19 -7.44 -16.56
N VAL A 138 -15.20 -6.62 -16.88
CA VAL A 138 -16.20 -6.18 -15.90
C VAL A 138 -17.03 -7.37 -15.44
N ASP A 139 -17.03 -7.64 -14.13
CA ASP A 139 -17.93 -8.61 -13.49
C ASP A 139 -18.61 -7.94 -12.28
N ALA A 140 -19.91 -7.74 -12.36
CA ALA A 140 -20.70 -7.10 -11.30
C ALA A 140 -20.72 -7.91 -9.98
N ARG A 141 -20.32 -9.19 -10.01
CA ARG A 141 -20.21 -10.06 -8.84
C ARG A 141 -18.80 -10.15 -8.27
N SER A 142 -17.86 -9.38 -8.79
CA SER A 142 -16.50 -9.33 -8.29
C SER A 142 -16.26 -8.06 -7.49
N SER A 143 -15.54 -8.17 -6.36
CA SER A 143 -15.02 -7.01 -5.66
C SER A 143 -13.85 -6.35 -6.41
N LEU A 144 -13.30 -6.99 -7.46
CA LEU A 144 -12.22 -6.44 -8.27
C LEU A 144 -12.72 -5.24 -9.08
N ILE A 145 -12.02 -4.11 -8.96
CA ILE A 145 -12.22 -2.94 -9.80
C ILE A 145 -11.43 -3.17 -11.08
N PRO A 146 -12.10 -3.31 -12.25
CA PRO A 146 -11.44 -3.71 -13.47
C PRO A 146 -10.47 -2.64 -13.98
N LEU A 147 -9.30 -3.08 -14.44
CA LEU A 147 -8.25 -2.25 -15.00
C LEU A 147 -8.13 -2.49 -16.52
N PRO A 148 -8.09 -1.41 -17.33
CA PRO A 148 -8.12 -1.53 -18.79
C PRO A 148 -6.82 -2.00 -19.45
N ASN A 149 -5.69 -1.96 -18.73
CA ASN A 149 -4.37 -2.34 -19.27
C ASN A 149 -3.73 -3.47 -18.45
N PRO A 150 -2.75 -4.21 -19.02
CA PRO A 150 -1.99 -5.20 -18.26
C PRO A 150 -1.30 -4.59 -17.03
N TYR A 151 -1.19 -5.37 -15.95
CA TYR A 151 -0.56 -4.91 -14.70
C TYR A 151 0.12 -6.06 -13.96
N VAL A 152 1.10 -5.74 -13.11
CA VAL A 152 1.82 -6.71 -12.29
C VAL A 152 1.27 -6.67 -10.87
N VAL A 153 0.96 -7.87 -10.32
CA VAL A 153 0.51 -8.04 -8.94
C VAL A 153 1.69 -8.39 -8.03
N PRO A 154 1.59 -8.14 -6.70
CA PRO A 154 2.67 -8.50 -5.77
C PRO A 154 2.96 -10.00 -5.74
N GLY A 155 1.94 -10.85 -5.80
CA GLY A 155 2.07 -12.31 -5.71
C GLY A 155 1.51 -12.91 -4.43
N GLY A 156 1.54 -14.23 -4.30
CA GLY A 156 0.98 -14.95 -3.17
C GLY A 156 -0.53 -14.70 -3.00
N ARG A 157 -0.92 -14.25 -1.80
CA ARG A 157 -2.32 -13.87 -1.50
C ARG A 157 -2.77 -12.56 -2.13
N PHE A 158 -1.84 -11.74 -2.63
CA PHE A 158 -2.07 -10.42 -3.22
C PHE A 158 -2.24 -10.55 -4.74
N ARG A 159 -3.50 -10.69 -5.20
CA ARG A 159 -3.88 -11.03 -6.58
C ARG A 159 -4.35 -9.84 -7.40
N GLU A 160 -4.47 -8.69 -6.78
CA GLU A 160 -4.81 -7.38 -7.34
C GLU A 160 -3.59 -6.46 -7.38
N VAL A 161 -3.67 -5.32 -8.06
CA VAL A 161 -2.64 -4.29 -7.97
C VAL A 161 -2.68 -3.64 -6.58
N TYR A 162 -1.50 -3.37 -6.02
CA TYR A 162 -1.34 -2.57 -4.80
C TYR A 162 -0.59 -1.29 -5.13
N TYR A 163 -1.02 -0.19 -4.54
CA TYR A 163 -0.57 1.13 -4.96
C TYR A 163 0.94 1.32 -4.75
N TRP A 164 1.42 1.41 -3.51
CA TRP A 164 2.82 1.74 -3.27
C TRP A 164 3.79 0.62 -3.68
N ASP A 165 3.36 -0.65 -3.60
CA ASP A 165 4.10 -1.83 -4.05
C ASP A 165 4.53 -1.71 -5.52
N SER A 166 3.63 -1.13 -6.33
CA SER A 166 3.84 -0.96 -7.76
C SER A 166 5.05 -0.07 -8.07
N TYR A 167 5.35 0.94 -7.24
CA TYR A 167 6.55 1.75 -7.43
C TYR A 167 7.82 0.89 -7.40
N PHE A 168 7.96 0.07 -6.38
CA PHE A 168 9.14 -0.78 -6.20
C PHE A 168 9.19 -1.90 -7.24
N THR A 169 8.06 -2.44 -7.64
CA THR A 169 7.94 -3.37 -8.77
C THR A 169 8.40 -2.74 -10.09
N MET A 170 7.99 -1.49 -10.35
CA MET A 170 8.40 -0.75 -11.55
C MET A 170 9.91 -0.54 -11.66
N LEU A 171 10.65 -0.42 -10.55
CA LEU A 171 12.10 -0.35 -10.56
C LEU A 171 12.72 -1.58 -11.27
N GLY A 172 12.21 -2.77 -10.96
CA GLY A 172 12.66 -4.01 -11.57
C GLY A 172 12.17 -4.20 -13.00
N LEU A 173 10.98 -3.72 -13.33
CA LEU A 173 10.48 -3.70 -14.70
C LEU A 173 11.37 -2.82 -15.59
N ILE A 174 11.76 -1.64 -15.11
CA ILE A 174 12.71 -0.75 -15.82
C ILE A 174 14.06 -1.45 -15.99
N ALA A 175 14.62 -2.06 -14.93
CA ALA A 175 15.87 -2.82 -14.99
C ALA A 175 15.78 -4.08 -15.88
N SER A 176 14.57 -4.51 -16.23
CA SER A 176 14.28 -5.62 -17.15
C SER A 176 13.92 -5.14 -18.57
N GLY A 177 13.98 -3.84 -18.87
CA GLY A 177 13.59 -3.26 -20.16
C GLY A 177 12.09 -3.27 -20.44
N ARG A 178 11.23 -3.47 -19.41
CA ARG A 178 9.77 -3.56 -19.54
C ARG A 178 9.08 -2.23 -19.23
N THR A 179 9.53 -1.15 -19.85
CA THR A 179 8.91 0.17 -19.77
C THR A 179 7.48 0.20 -20.34
N ASP A 180 7.13 -0.75 -21.21
CA ASP A 180 5.77 -1.01 -21.69
C ASP A 180 4.79 -1.33 -20.54
N LEU A 181 5.17 -2.25 -19.65
CA LEU A 181 4.37 -2.58 -18.47
C LEU A 181 4.32 -1.44 -17.45
N VAL A 182 5.42 -0.70 -17.29
CA VAL A 182 5.43 0.50 -16.42
C VAL A 182 4.40 1.50 -16.91
N LYS A 183 4.37 1.79 -18.23
CA LYS A 183 3.36 2.66 -18.83
C LYS A 183 1.95 2.14 -18.61
N SER A 184 1.69 0.85 -18.87
CA SER A 184 0.38 0.22 -18.65
C SER A 184 -0.10 0.38 -17.19
N MET A 185 0.79 0.21 -16.21
CA MET A 185 0.44 0.38 -14.80
C MET A 185 0.17 1.86 -14.46
N LEU A 186 0.93 2.81 -15.01
CA LEU A 186 0.66 4.25 -14.86
C LEU A 186 -0.69 4.64 -15.46
N ASP A 187 -1.02 4.14 -16.67
CA ASP A 187 -2.31 4.36 -17.31
C ASP A 187 -3.47 3.82 -16.45
N ASN A 188 -3.28 2.66 -15.80
CA ASN A 188 -4.24 2.09 -14.87
C ASN A 188 -4.43 2.94 -13.60
N PHE A 189 -3.36 3.50 -13.04
CA PHE A 189 -3.49 4.40 -11.88
C PHE A 189 -4.17 5.71 -12.26
N ALA A 190 -3.85 6.29 -13.42
CA ALA A 190 -4.58 7.45 -13.94
C ALA A 190 -6.07 7.14 -14.17
N HIS A 191 -6.40 5.94 -14.68
CA HIS A 191 -7.77 5.47 -14.81
C HIS A 191 -8.49 5.37 -13.46
N LEU A 192 -7.84 4.82 -12.43
CA LEU A 192 -8.41 4.75 -11.07
C LEU A 192 -8.67 6.15 -10.50
N ILE A 193 -7.75 7.09 -10.66
CA ILE A 193 -7.95 8.49 -10.24
C ILE A 193 -9.17 9.07 -10.94
N GLY A 194 -9.30 8.88 -12.26
CA GLY A 194 -10.41 9.40 -13.05
C GLY A 194 -11.77 8.78 -12.74
N THR A 195 -11.80 7.51 -12.29
CA THR A 195 -13.05 6.74 -12.09
C THR A 195 -13.46 6.57 -10.63
N VAL A 196 -12.48 6.62 -9.70
CA VAL A 196 -12.67 6.45 -8.26
C VAL A 196 -12.41 7.76 -7.50
N GLY A 197 -11.65 8.69 -8.09
CA GLY A 197 -11.23 9.93 -7.47
C GLY A 197 -9.88 9.85 -6.74
N HIS A 198 -9.31 8.67 -6.59
CA HIS A 198 -7.99 8.42 -6.00
C HIS A 198 -7.48 7.03 -6.38
N ILE A 199 -6.24 6.71 -6.04
CA ILE A 199 -5.72 5.36 -6.12
C ILE A 199 -6.03 4.67 -4.79
N PRO A 200 -6.91 3.64 -4.75
CA PRO A 200 -7.18 2.90 -3.53
C PRO A 200 -5.98 2.02 -3.12
N ASN A 201 -5.98 1.51 -1.90
CA ASN A 201 -4.95 0.61 -1.36
C ASN A 201 -4.60 -0.54 -2.34
N GLY A 202 -5.62 -1.12 -2.95
CA GLY A 202 -5.59 -2.05 -4.07
C GLY A 202 -6.88 -1.95 -4.87
N ASN A 203 -6.93 -2.48 -6.10
CA ASN A 203 -8.12 -2.36 -6.96
C ASN A 203 -9.25 -3.31 -6.56
N ARG A 204 -9.72 -3.19 -5.30
CA ARG A 204 -10.89 -3.89 -4.74
C ARG A 204 -11.86 -2.92 -4.09
N THR A 205 -13.15 -3.22 -4.13
CA THR A 205 -14.19 -2.34 -3.58
C THR A 205 -14.06 -2.11 -2.09
N TYR A 206 -13.63 -3.10 -1.33
CA TYR A 206 -13.41 -2.99 0.11
C TYR A 206 -12.20 -2.11 0.52
N TYR A 207 -11.39 -1.66 -0.46
CA TYR A 207 -10.29 -0.72 -0.27
C TYR A 207 -10.64 0.74 -0.58
N LEU A 208 -11.85 1.02 -1.09
CA LEU A 208 -12.23 2.34 -1.59
C LEU A 208 -12.21 3.46 -0.54
N SER A 209 -12.26 3.14 0.75
CA SER A 209 -12.27 4.14 1.83
C SER A 209 -10.88 4.67 2.18
N ARG A 210 -9.80 4.04 1.68
CA ARG A 210 -8.40 4.43 1.93
C ARG A 210 -7.51 4.27 0.71
N SER A 211 -6.39 4.98 0.73
CA SER A 211 -5.30 4.86 -0.24
C SER A 211 -4.14 4.02 0.34
N GLN A 212 -2.93 4.23 -0.17
CA GLN A 212 -1.63 3.85 0.37
C GLN A 212 -0.66 5.04 0.20
N PRO A 213 0.62 4.96 0.65
CA PRO A 213 1.57 6.04 0.46
C PRO A 213 1.65 6.53 -0.98
N PRO A 214 1.51 7.86 -1.25
CA PRO A 214 1.29 8.41 -2.59
C PRO A 214 2.56 8.43 -3.46
N PHE A 215 2.92 7.27 -4.01
CA PHE A 215 4.09 7.11 -4.86
C PHE A 215 3.85 7.45 -6.35
N PHE A 216 2.66 7.85 -6.76
CA PHE A 216 2.37 8.06 -8.19
C PHE A 216 3.29 9.10 -8.84
N ALA A 217 3.59 10.20 -8.14
CA ALA A 217 4.56 11.18 -8.63
C ALA A 217 5.98 10.59 -8.80
N ALA A 218 6.40 9.71 -7.89
CA ALA A 218 7.68 9.03 -7.99
C ALA A 218 7.69 8.00 -9.14
N MET A 219 6.57 7.30 -9.39
CA MET A 219 6.40 6.40 -10.53
C MET A 219 6.51 7.15 -11.87
N VAL A 220 5.77 8.26 -12.00
CA VAL A 220 5.82 9.12 -13.20
C VAL A 220 7.23 9.67 -13.42
N GLY A 221 7.91 10.12 -12.37
CA GLY A 221 9.29 10.58 -12.43
C GLY A 221 10.27 9.50 -12.87
N ARG A 222 10.13 8.26 -12.39
CA ARG A 222 10.97 7.12 -12.82
C ARG A 222 10.70 6.72 -14.28
N PHE A 223 9.46 6.75 -14.70
CA PHE A 223 9.10 6.51 -16.09
C PHE A 223 9.69 7.57 -17.02
N ALA A 224 9.60 8.85 -16.65
CA ALA A 224 10.22 9.95 -17.39
C ALA A 224 11.75 9.81 -17.50
N GLN A 225 12.41 9.35 -16.43
CA GLN A 225 13.86 9.09 -16.44
C GLN A 225 14.24 7.91 -17.36
N ALA A 226 13.41 6.89 -17.42
CA ALA A 226 13.63 5.70 -18.24
C ALA A 226 13.27 5.90 -19.72
N THR A 227 12.49 6.95 -20.02
CA THR A 227 12.03 7.30 -21.37
C THR A 227 12.41 8.74 -21.72
N ASP A 228 11.47 9.67 -21.51
CA ASP A 228 11.72 11.10 -21.64
C ASP A 228 10.63 11.89 -20.88
N THR A 229 10.91 13.17 -20.54
CA THR A 229 10.01 14.01 -19.74
C THR A 229 8.66 14.26 -20.43
N ALA A 230 8.61 14.32 -21.76
CA ALA A 230 7.36 14.52 -22.48
C ALA A 230 6.37 13.36 -22.27
N GLN A 231 6.87 12.15 -22.04
CA GLN A 231 6.05 10.98 -21.73
C GLN A 231 5.35 11.05 -20.37
N ALA A 232 5.80 11.95 -19.48
CA ALA A 232 5.15 12.19 -18.19
C ALA A 232 3.97 13.17 -18.28
N LEU A 233 3.92 14.03 -19.30
CA LEU A 233 2.88 15.06 -19.44
C LEU A 233 1.44 14.54 -19.44
N PRO A 234 1.11 13.37 -20.02
CA PRO A 234 -0.24 12.81 -19.96
C PRO A 234 -0.75 12.54 -18.55
N TYR A 235 0.15 12.40 -17.57
CA TYR A 235 -0.22 12.10 -16.17
C TYR A 235 -0.39 13.35 -15.30
N LEU A 236 -0.16 14.55 -15.83
CA LEU A 236 -0.16 15.78 -15.03
C LEU A 236 -1.51 16.06 -14.36
N ASP A 237 -2.62 15.92 -15.08
CA ASP A 237 -3.96 16.13 -14.53
C ASP A 237 -4.30 15.09 -13.43
N ALA A 238 -3.84 13.84 -13.61
CA ALA A 238 -4.00 12.79 -12.60
C ALA A 238 -3.14 13.05 -11.35
N LEU A 239 -1.92 13.58 -11.49
CA LEU A 239 -1.07 14.01 -10.37
C LEU A 239 -1.72 15.11 -9.54
N GLU A 240 -2.34 16.10 -10.20
CA GLU A 240 -3.06 17.18 -9.53
C GLU A 240 -4.32 16.69 -8.83
N ALA A 241 -5.05 15.77 -9.45
CA ALA A 241 -6.23 15.15 -8.85
C ALA A 241 -5.85 14.28 -7.62
N GLU A 242 -4.76 13.53 -7.67
CA GLU A 242 -4.26 12.80 -6.51
C GLU A 242 -3.84 13.75 -5.38
N HIS A 243 -3.10 14.82 -5.71
CA HIS A 243 -2.75 15.84 -4.72
C HIS A 243 -4.02 16.44 -4.08
N ALA A 244 -5.04 16.77 -4.87
CA ALA A 244 -6.31 17.27 -4.37
C ALA A 244 -7.02 16.30 -3.43
N PHE A 245 -6.97 14.98 -3.69
CA PHE A 245 -7.48 13.95 -2.77
C PHE A 245 -6.78 14.01 -1.41
N TRP A 246 -5.44 14.09 -1.38
CA TRP A 246 -4.68 14.19 -0.13
C TRP A 246 -4.87 15.50 0.60
N MET A 247 -5.22 16.56 -0.11
CA MET A 247 -5.49 17.91 0.45
C MET A 247 -6.98 18.17 0.72
N ASN A 248 -7.86 17.17 0.48
CA ASN A 248 -9.30 17.34 0.65
C ASN A 248 -9.65 17.75 2.08
N GLY A 249 -10.36 18.86 2.21
CA GLY A 249 -10.78 19.48 3.48
C GLY A 249 -9.78 20.47 4.06
N ALA A 250 -8.68 20.79 3.37
CA ALA A 250 -7.74 21.82 3.82
C ALA A 250 -8.41 23.19 4.04
N ASP A 251 -9.33 23.57 3.14
CA ASP A 251 -10.09 24.82 3.21
C ASP A 251 -11.11 24.83 4.37
N SER A 252 -11.48 23.65 4.87
CA SER A 252 -12.44 23.50 5.98
C SER A 252 -11.77 23.60 7.36
N LEU A 253 -10.43 23.67 7.42
CA LEU A 253 -9.73 23.79 8.69
C LEU A 253 -9.88 25.22 9.23
N ALA A 254 -10.53 25.35 10.39
CA ALA A 254 -10.65 26.63 11.08
C ALA A 254 -9.24 27.20 11.38
N PRO A 255 -9.10 28.54 11.45
CA PRO A 255 -7.92 29.15 12.04
C PRO A 255 -7.70 28.59 13.46
N GLY A 256 -6.44 28.25 13.78
CA GLY A 256 -6.10 27.74 15.11
C GLY A 256 -5.10 26.61 15.07
N ARG A 257 -4.45 26.39 16.21
CA ARG A 257 -3.46 25.30 16.37
C ARG A 257 -4.18 23.96 16.62
N GLY A 258 -3.65 22.89 16.03
CA GLY A 258 -4.12 21.54 16.31
C GLY A 258 -5.42 21.15 15.63
N GLN A 259 -5.83 21.86 14.59
CA GLN A 259 -6.99 21.52 13.76
C GLN A 259 -6.65 20.41 12.77
N ALA A 260 -7.53 19.43 12.63
CA ALA A 260 -7.40 18.32 11.69
C ALA A 260 -8.76 17.92 11.12
N TYR A 261 -8.78 17.60 9.82
CA TYR A 261 -9.94 17.04 9.13
C TYR A 261 -9.47 15.94 8.17
N ARG A 262 -9.99 14.73 8.29
CA ARG A 262 -9.53 13.59 7.49
C ARG A 262 -7.99 13.52 7.44
N ARG A 263 -7.39 13.60 6.25
CA ARG A 263 -5.94 13.49 6.00
C ARG A 263 -5.15 14.78 6.25
N VAL A 264 -5.81 15.91 6.44
CA VAL A 264 -5.14 17.21 6.55
C VAL A 264 -5.08 17.70 7.99
N VAL A 265 -3.97 18.36 8.34
CA VAL A 265 -3.67 18.86 9.68
C VAL A 265 -3.01 20.23 9.59
N ARG A 266 -3.47 21.17 10.41
CA ARG A 266 -2.84 22.49 10.64
C ARG A 266 -2.25 22.53 12.05
N LEU A 267 -0.93 22.54 12.18
CA LEU A 267 -0.25 22.51 13.48
C LEU A 267 -0.36 23.82 14.27
N ARG A 268 -0.46 24.94 13.57
CA ARG A 268 -0.51 26.28 14.16
C ARG A 268 -1.34 27.20 13.27
N GLU A 269 -1.86 28.25 13.86
CA GLU A 269 -2.62 29.27 13.13
C GLU A 269 -1.79 29.87 11.98
N GLY A 270 -2.43 30.04 10.81
CA GLY A 270 -1.75 30.52 9.60
C GLY A 270 -0.65 29.62 9.06
N GLY A 271 -0.37 28.50 9.72
CA GLY A 271 0.67 27.55 9.29
C GLY A 271 0.24 26.73 8.07
N PRO A 272 1.22 26.16 7.35
CA PRO A 272 0.93 25.28 6.22
C PRO A 272 0.23 24.00 6.67
N ILE A 273 -0.45 23.38 5.72
CA ILE A 273 -1.10 22.08 5.90
C ILE A 273 -0.05 20.98 5.79
N LEU A 274 -0.08 20.07 6.76
CA LEU A 274 0.59 18.77 6.73
C LEU A 274 -0.45 17.65 6.67
N ASN A 275 0.00 16.42 6.43
CA ASN A 275 -0.89 15.28 6.23
C ASN A 275 -0.64 14.17 7.23
N ARG A 276 -1.71 13.40 7.51
CA ARG A 276 -1.70 12.15 8.29
C ARG A 276 -2.39 11.05 7.50
N TYR A 277 -2.16 9.79 7.88
CA TYR A 277 -2.94 8.67 7.36
C TYR A 277 -4.34 8.64 7.97
N TRP A 278 -5.32 8.21 7.17
CA TRP A 278 -6.73 8.23 7.53
C TRP A 278 -7.54 7.25 6.68
N ASP A 279 -8.54 6.63 7.27
CA ASP A 279 -9.58 5.90 6.53
C ASP A 279 -10.94 6.50 6.88
N ASP A 280 -11.82 6.64 5.90
CA ASP A 280 -13.14 7.22 6.13
C ASP A 280 -14.09 6.26 6.85
N ARG A 281 -13.77 4.95 6.90
CA ARG A 281 -14.49 3.92 7.67
C ARG A 281 -13.84 3.70 9.05
N SER A 282 -14.64 3.14 9.96
CA SER A 282 -14.25 2.85 11.35
C SER A 282 -14.86 1.53 11.85
N ASP A 283 -14.87 0.53 10.99
CA ASP A 283 -15.26 -0.85 11.21
C ASP A 283 -14.07 -1.80 10.95
N PRO A 284 -14.12 -3.08 11.34
CA PRO A 284 -13.07 -4.05 11.01
C PRO A 284 -12.76 -4.09 9.50
N ARG A 285 -11.49 -4.23 9.13
CA ARG A 285 -11.08 -4.36 7.72
C ARG A 285 -11.65 -5.67 7.14
N PRO A 286 -12.32 -5.67 5.99
CA PRO A 286 -12.88 -6.90 5.42
C PRO A 286 -11.83 -7.99 5.14
N GLU A 287 -10.63 -7.61 4.73
CA GLU A 287 -9.51 -8.52 4.40
C GLU A 287 -8.75 -9.07 5.62
N SER A 288 -8.98 -8.50 6.81
CA SER A 288 -8.43 -8.93 8.10
C SER A 288 -9.51 -8.88 9.19
N TYR A 289 -10.74 -9.30 8.83
CA TYR A 289 -11.93 -9.06 9.63
C TYR A 289 -11.86 -9.66 11.04
N ARG A 290 -11.52 -10.95 11.14
CA ARG A 290 -11.48 -11.64 12.42
C ARG A 290 -10.44 -11.06 13.39
N PRO A 291 -9.15 -10.86 13.00
CA PRO A 291 -8.18 -10.24 13.90
C PRO A 291 -8.60 -8.86 14.39
N ASP A 292 -9.10 -8.00 13.50
CA ASP A 292 -9.56 -6.67 13.88
C ASP A 292 -10.76 -6.76 14.84
N TYR A 293 -11.74 -7.61 14.52
CA TYR A 293 -12.96 -7.79 15.32
C TYR A 293 -12.63 -8.30 16.73
N GLU A 294 -11.83 -9.36 16.84
CA GLU A 294 -11.48 -9.97 18.13
C GLU A 294 -10.77 -8.97 19.06
N VAL A 295 -9.79 -8.22 18.55
CA VAL A 295 -9.15 -7.15 19.35
C VAL A 295 -10.14 -6.05 19.71
N GLY A 296 -10.98 -5.61 18.77
CA GLY A 296 -11.99 -4.59 19.02
C GLY A 296 -13.00 -4.98 20.09
N GLN A 297 -13.38 -6.27 20.20
CA GLN A 297 -14.30 -6.75 21.24
C GLN A 297 -13.71 -6.68 22.67
N THR A 298 -12.39 -6.61 22.81
CA THR A 298 -11.74 -6.41 24.11
C THR A 298 -11.85 -4.96 24.62
N LEU A 299 -12.34 -4.03 23.76
CA LEU A 299 -12.50 -2.61 24.09
C LEU A 299 -13.95 -2.28 24.42
N GLY A 300 -14.17 -1.25 25.26
CA GLY A 300 -15.49 -0.64 25.45
C GLY A 300 -16.02 -0.05 24.12
N ALA A 301 -17.35 -0.03 23.97
CA ALA A 301 -18.01 0.39 22.73
C ALA A 301 -17.58 1.78 22.25
N GLU A 302 -17.34 2.70 23.16
CA GLU A 302 -16.92 4.09 22.91
C GLU A 302 -15.50 4.19 22.32
N ARG A 303 -14.65 3.17 22.52
CA ARG A 303 -13.27 3.14 22.03
C ARG A 303 -13.12 2.38 20.71
N ARG A 304 -14.08 1.53 20.33
CA ARG A 304 -13.99 0.63 19.16
C ARG A 304 -13.88 1.39 17.86
N GLU A 305 -14.70 2.43 17.67
CA GLU A 305 -14.67 3.23 16.46
C GLU A 305 -13.29 3.87 16.23
N GLY A 306 -12.72 4.49 17.27
CA GLY A 306 -11.39 5.08 17.24
C GLY A 306 -10.30 4.04 16.98
N PHE A 307 -10.41 2.87 17.57
CA PHE A 307 -9.49 1.76 17.34
C PHE A 307 -9.53 1.29 15.88
N TYR A 308 -10.70 0.96 15.34
CA TYR A 308 -10.80 0.49 13.95
C TYR A 308 -10.33 1.54 12.94
N ARG A 309 -10.60 2.82 13.20
CA ARG A 309 -10.07 3.90 12.35
C ARG A 309 -8.55 3.96 12.38
N ASN A 310 -7.93 3.77 13.55
CA ASN A 310 -6.46 3.69 13.66
C ASN A 310 -5.90 2.45 12.95
N VAL A 311 -6.52 1.28 13.09
CA VAL A 311 -6.16 0.05 12.35
C VAL A 311 -6.17 0.29 10.84
N ARG A 312 -7.24 0.89 10.32
CA ARG A 312 -7.41 1.21 8.90
C ARG A 312 -6.44 2.28 8.41
N ALA A 313 -6.18 3.31 9.20
CA ALA A 313 -5.18 4.34 8.89
C ALA A 313 -3.76 3.75 8.89
N THR A 314 -3.49 2.77 9.77
CA THR A 314 -2.23 2.03 9.74
C THR A 314 -2.10 1.20 8.46
N ALA A 315 -3.17 0.58 7.99
CA ALA A 315 -3.18 -0.12 6.71
C ALA A 315 -2.96 0.85 5.52
N GLU A 316 -3.50 2.09 5.57
CA GLU A 316 -3.19 3.13 4.58
C GLU A 316 -1.70 3.51 4.57
N SER A 317 -1.01 3.43 5.71
CA SER A 317 0.43 3.72 5.79
C SER A 317 1.32 2.67 5.13
N GLY A 318 0.80 1.48 4.86
CA GLY A 318 1.55 0.33 4.38
C GLY A 318 2.41 -0.36 5.45
N TRP A 319 2.45 0.13 6.71
CA TRP A 319 3.23 -0.45 7.81
C TRP A 319 2.34 -1.15 8.85
N ASP A 320 1.48 -2.03 8.40
CA ASP A 320 0.53 -2.77 9.22
C ASP A 320 1.07 -4.18 9.59
N PHE A 321 1.51 -4.39 10.87
CA PHE A 321 1.60 -3.36 11.91
C PHE A 321 3.04 -3.14 12.36
N SER A 322 3.24 -2.04 13.12
CA SER A 322 4.54 -1.64 13.68
C SER A 322 4.34 -0.92 15.02
N SER A 323 5.31 -1.07 15.92
CA SER A 323 5.44 -0.27 17.13
C SER A 323 5.51 1.25 16.85
N ARG A 324 5.84 1.64 15.63
CA ARG A 324 5.78 3.02 15.15
C ARG A 324 4.48 3.72 15.52
N TRP A 325 3.37 3.00 15.40
CA TRP A 325 2.02 3.50 15.54
C TRP A 325 1.40 3.31 16.93
N MET A 326 2.09 2.60 17.85
CA MET A 326 1.56 2.20 19.15
C MET A 326 2.18 3.00 20.28
N ARG A 327 1.37 3.38 21.28
CA ARG A 327 1.89 3.95 22.54
C ARG A 327 2.61 2.90 23.37
N ASP A 328 2.03 1.71 23.47
CA ASP A 328 2.70 0.51 23.97
C ASP A 328 3.05 -0.40 22.80
N PRO A 329 4.33 -0.64 22.52
CA PRO A 329 4.76 -1.41 21.35
C PRO A 329 4.29 -2.87 21.33
N LYS A 330 3.75 -3.36 22.44
CA LYS A 330 3.23 -4.73 22.59
C LYS A 330 1.70 -4.82 22.58
N ASP A 331 1.02 -3.68 22.52
CA ASP A 331 -0.45 -3.64 22.60
C ASP A 331 -1.07 -2.90 21.41
N LEU A 332 -1.62 -3.66 20.46
CA LEU A 332 -2.30 -3.14 19.27
C LEU A 332 -3.47 -2.19 19.60
N ARG A 333 -4.10 -2.34 20.80
CA ARG A 333 -5.18 -1.46 21.27
C ARG A 333 -4.73 -0.02 21.52
N THR A 334 -3.42 0.23 21.53
CA THR A 334 -2.80 1.54 21.76
C THR A 334 -2.41 2.28 20.49
N LEU A 335 -2.88 1.81 19.32
CA LEU A 335 -2.68 2.49 18.02
C LEU A 335 -3.15 3.94 18.08
N GLU A 336 -2.29 4.86 17.62
CA GLU A 336 -2.55 6.30 17.57
C GLU A 336 -2.22 6.90 16.18
N THR A 337 -2.29 6.11 15.11
CA THR A 337 -1.89 6.49 13.74
C THR A 337 -2.53 7.78 13.28
N THR A 338 -3.83 7.98 13.58
CA THR A 338 -4.55 9.19 13.21
C THR A 338 -4.16 10.43 14.03
N ASP A 339 -3.39 10.26 15.11
CA ASP A 339 -2.84 11.36 15.92
C ASP A 339 -1.41 11.76 15.50
N LEU A 340 -0.83 11.07 14.49
CA LEU A 340 0.53 11.29 14.06
C LEU A 340 0.61 12.01 12.71
N LEU A 341 1.65 12.83 12.57
CA LEU A 341 2.15 13.38 11.31
C LEU A 341 3.34 12.54 10.87
N PRO A 342 3.17 11.65 9.88
CA PRO A 342 4.24 10.79 9.41
C PRO A 342 5.25 11.54 8.55
N VAL A 343 6.52 11.28 8.78
CA VAL A 343 7.63 11.89 8.04
C VAL A 343 7.62 11.48 6.57
N ASP A 344 7.36 10.21 6.30
CA ASP A 344 7.33 9.63 4.95
C ASP A 344 6.20 10.18 4.10
N LEU A 345 4.95 10.22 4.60
CA LEU A 345 3.81 10.78 3.88
C LEU A 345 4.06 12.23 3.46
N ASN A 346 4.56 13.05 4.39
CA ASN A 346 4.81 14.46 4.10
C ASN A 346 6.01 14.67 3.17
N SER A 347 6.97 13.75 3.15
CA SER A 347 8.06 13.75 2.16
C SER A 347 7.57 13.36 0.76
N LEU A 348 6.63 12.41 0.67
CA LEU A 348 5.99 12.01 -0.59
C LEU A 348 5.16 13.15 -1.20
N LEU A 349 4.37 13.85 -0.38
CA LEU A 349 3.58 14.98 -0.86
C LEU A 349 4.44 16.19 -1.26
N TYR A 350 5.53 16.45 -0.54
CA TYR A 350 6.55 17.40 -0.98
C TYR A 350 7.09 17.05 -2.38
N HIS A 351 7.38 15.76 -2.62
CA HIS A 351 7.86 15.30 -3.92
C HIS A 351 6.78 15.44 -5.01
N ALA A 352 5.51 15.13 -4.70
CA ALA A 352 4.40 15.29 -5.62
C ALA A 352 4.22 16.76 -6.03
N GLU A 353 4.23 17.68 -5.07
CA GLU A 353 4.14 19.13 -5.31
C GLU A 353 5.28 19.62 -6.21
N ARG A 354 6.51 19.18 -5.97
CA ARG A 354 7.66 19.51 -6.83
C ARG A 354 7.55 18.93 -8.23
N THR A 355 7.05 17.70 -8.35
CA THR A 355 6.88 17.04 -9.64
C THR A 355 5.83 17.75 -10.50
N ILE A 356 4.69 18.12 -9.89
CA ILE A 356 3.64 18.92 -10.58
C ILE A 356 4.20 20.27 -11.04
N ALA A 357 4.89 20.98 -10.14
CA ALA A 357 5.51 22.26 -10.48
C ALA A 357 6.47 22.15 -11.68
N ALA A 358 7.29 21.12 -11.68
CA ALA A 358 8.27 20.87 -12.74
C ALA A 358 7.60 20.52 -14.07
N LEU A 359 6.57 19.66 -14.08
CA LEU A 359 5.84 19.28 -15.29
C LEU A 359 5.01 20.45 -15.85
N ARG A 360 4.41 21.29 -14.99
CA ARG A 360 3.74 22.52 -15.41
C ARG A 360 4.72 23.47 -16.10
N ALA A 361 5.89 23.71 -15.51
CA ALA A 361 6.92 24.55 -16.10
C ALA A 361 7.45 23.96 -17.43
N PHE A 362 7.60 22.64 -17.53
CA PHE A 362 8.03 21.97 -18.74
C PHE A 362 6.97 22.04 -19.85
N ARG A 363 5.68 21.87 -19.54
CA ARG A 363 4.57 21.96 -20.49
C ARG A 363 4.44 23.36 -21.12
N GLY A 364 4.60 24.42 -20.33
CA GLY A 364 4.73 25.80 -20.79
C GLY A 364 3.51 26.40 -21.48
N ARG A 365 2.28 25.92 -21.18
CA ARG A 365 1.03 26.52 -21.68
C ARG A 365 0.67 27.80 -20.90
N ALA A 366 -0.22 28.61 -21.46
CA ALA A 366 -0.74 29.79 -20.76
C ALA A 366 -1.30 29.41 -19.37
N GLY A 367 -0.90 30.13 -18.31
CA GLY A 367 -1.24 29.85 -16.92
C GLY A 367 -0.35 28.82 -16.22
N ASP A 368 0.41 27.98 -16.92
CA ASP A 368 1.26 26.95 -16.31
C ASP A 368 2.32 27.55 -15.38
N ALA A 369 2.87 28.71 -15.72
CA ALA A 369 3.88 29.37 -14.90
C ALA A 369 3.33 29.78 -13.51
N ASP A 370 2.08 30.20 -13.43
CA ASP A 370 1.43 30.56 -12.16
C ASP A 370 1.15 29.33 -11.31
N VAL A 371 0.60 28.27 -11.90
CA VAL A 371 0.34 27.01 -11.23
C VAL A 371 1.65 26.37 -10.75
N ALA A 372 2.70 26.39 -11.59
CA ALA A 372 4.03 25.90 -11.21
C ALA A 372 4.59 26.63 -9.99
N ARG A 373 4.45 27.97 -9.92
CA ARG A 373 4.86 28.75 -8.74
C ARG A 373 4.04 28.39 -7.49
N GLN A 374 2.74 28.19 -7.61
CA GLN A 374 1.88 27.80 -6.49
C GLN A 374 2.31 26.43 -5.90
N PHE A 375 2.52 25.42 -6.74
CA PHE A 375 3.00 24.10 -6.28
C PHE A 375 4.42 24.14 -5.74
N ALA A 376 5.32 24.94 -6.34
CA ALA A 376 6.67 25.12 -5.81
C ALA A 376 6.66 25.79 -4.42
N GLN A 377 5.77 26.78 -4.21
CA GLN A 377 5.59 27.43 -2.92
C GLN A 377 4.98 26.46 -1.90
N ALA A 378 3.97 25.67 -2.27
CA ALA A 378 3.37 24.66 -1.39
C ALA A 378 4.43 23.61 -0.95
N ALA A 379 5.28 23.16 -1.86
CA ALA A 379 6.39 22.26 -1.55
C ALA A 379 7.37 22.87 -0.54
N GLU A 380 7.77 24.13 -0.72
CA GLU A 380 8.71 24.78 0.20
C GLU A 380 8.06 25.06 1.57
N ASP A 381 6.78 25.39 1.61
CA ASP A 381 6.04 25.58 2.85
C ASP A 381 5.91 24.27 3.62
N ARG A 382 5.58 23.16 2.95
CA ARG A 382 5.58 21.81 3.52
C ARG A 382 6.96 21.42 4.02
N ARG A 383 8.01 21.65 3.23
CA ARG A 383 9.38 21.37 3.60
C ARG A 383 9.77 22.10 4.90
N ARG A 384 9.54 23.41 4.97
CA ARG A 384 9.85 24.20 6.17
C ARG A 384 9.08 23.71 7.40
N ALA A 385 7.78 23.41 7.23
CA ALA A 385 6.95 22.92 8.31
C ALA A 385 7.43 21.55 8.81
N LEU A 386 7.74 20.63 7.91
CA LEU A 386 8.20 19.29 8.27
C LEU A 386 9.57 19.32 8.94
N LEU A 387 10.52 20.10 8.42
CA LEU A 387 11.83 20.26 9.05
C LEU A 387 11.71 20.83 10.47
N ALA A 388 10.88 21.83 10.68
CA ALA A 388 10.67 22.43 11.98
C ALA A 388 9.96 21.48 12.98
N ALA A 389 8.99 20.72 12.51
CA ALA A 389 8.20 19.82 13.35
C ALA A 389 8.92 18.51 13.65
N ALA A 390 9.49 17.85 12.63
CA ALA A 390 9.92 16.46 12.71
C ALA A 390 11.43 16.27 12.96
N TYR A 391 12.29 17.21 12.55
CA TYR A 391 13.72 17.10 12.79
C TYR A 391 14.07 17.46 14.24
N ASP A 392 14.80 16.56 14.91
CA ASP A 392 15.36 16.81 16.23
C ASP A 392 16.87 17.09 16.14
N PRO A 393 17.32 18.34 16.38
CA PRO A 393 18.75 18.70 16.31
C PRO A 393 19.61 17.98 17.34
N ALA A 394 19.05 17.61 18.50
CA ALA A 394 19.81 16.98 19.58
C ALA A 394 20.24 15.56 19.21
N SER A 395 19.34 14.79 18.56
CA SER A 395 19.63 13.44 18.11
C SER A 395 20.06 13.36 16.64
N GLY A 396 19.95 14.45 15.88
CA GLY A 396 20.28 14.52 14.46
C GLY A 396 19.38 13.63 13.59
N PHE A 397 18.09 13.50 13.93
CA PHE A 397 17.20 12.51 13.31
C PHE A 397 15.80 13.06 13.07
N PHE A 398 15.05 12.44 12.15
CA PHE A 398 13.65 12.74 11.89
C PHE A 398 12.74 11.77 12.63
N TYR A 399 11.64 12.28 13.18
CA TYR A 399 10.63 11.52 13.91
C TYR A 399 9.23 11.90 13.47
N ASP A 400 8.30 10.97 13.59
CA ASP A 400 6.87 11.29 13.52
C ASP A 400 6.47 12.21 14.68
N VAL A 401 5.40 12.99 14.51
CA VAL A 401 5.00 14.03 15.46
C VAL A 401 3.56 13.85 15.87
N ARG A 402 3.24 13.88 17.16
CA ARG A 402 1.85 14.00 17.63
C ARG A 402 1.33 15.39 17.29
N TRP A 403 0.38 15.47 16.35
CA TRP A 403 -0.09 16.77 15.86
C TRP A 403 -0.81 17.61 16.92
N ARG A 404 -1.47 16.99 17.90
CA ARG A 404 -2.19 17.72 18.97
C ARG A 404 -1.26 18.46 19.90
N THR A 405 -0.09 17.92 20.16
CA THR A 405 0.88 18.45 21.14
C THR A 405 2.12 19.04 20.50
N GLY A 406 2.42 18.67 19.25
CA GLY A 406 3.70 18.98 18.59
C GLY A 406 4.86 18.14 19.10
N GLN A 407 4.61 17.09 19.88
CA GLN A 407 5.64 16.21 20.45
C GLN A 407 6.22 15.29 19.37
N ARG A 408 7.55 15.29 19.23
CA ARG A 408 8.30 14.30 18.44
C ARG A 408 8.34 12.96 19.17
N LEU A 409 8.22 11.86 18.44
CA LEU A 409 8.30 10.50 18.99
C LEU A 409 9.76 10.03 19.06
N THR A 410 10.58 10.68 19.90
CA THR A 410 12.03 10.40 20.01
C THR A 410 12.34 9.03 20.61
N ASP A 411 11.37 8.41 21.26
CA ASP A 411 11.39 7.06 21.80
C ASP A 411 11.16 5.96 20.75
N ARG A 412 10.70 6.33 19.54
CA ARG A 412 10.36 5.42 18.44
C ARG A 412 11.08 5.79 17.14
N PRO A 413 12.41 5.67 17.06
CA PRO A 413 13.15 5.92 15.83
C PRO A 413 12.89 4.82 14.80
N THR A 414 12.61 5.21 13.54
CA THR A 414 12.27 4.29 12.44
C THR A 414 12.97 4.66 11.14
N LEU A 415 13.00 3.73 10.17
CA LEU A 415 13.52 3.99 8.83
C LEU A 415 12.70 5.02 8.03
N ALA A 416 11.53 5.45 8.49
CA ALA A 416 10.79 6.55 7.88
C ALA A 416 11.65 7.84 7.80
N ALA A 417 12.63 7.99 8.70
CA ALA A 417 13.62 9.07 8.68
C ALA A 417 14.50 9.12 7.40
N ALA A 418 14.54 8.05 6.60
CA ALA A 418 15.22 8.04 5.31
C ALA A 418 14.43 8.76 4.19
N SER A 419 13.11 8.93 4.35
CA SER A 419 12.26 9.55 3.32
C SER A 419 12.64 11.00 3.02
N PRO A 420 12.93 11.89 4.01
CA PRO A 420 13.46 13.23 3.74
C PRO A 420 14.77 13.22 2.95
N LEU A 421 15.61 12.19 3.12
CA LEU A 421 16.84 12.03 2.36
C LEU A 421 16.53 11.61 0.92
N TYR A 422 15.72 10.58 0.76
CA TYR A 422 15.36 10.04 -0.56
C TYR A 422 14.75 11.12 -1.45
N PHE A 423 13.80 11.89 -0.94
CA PHE A 423 13.14 12.96 -1.69
C PHE A 423 13.88 14.30 -1.69
N GLY A 424 15.06 14.38 -1.08
CA GLY A 424 15.91 15.59 -1.10
C GLY A 424 15.34 16.77 -0.31
N LEU A 425 14.54 16.50 0.72
CA LEU A 425 13.91 17.51 1.58
C LEU A 425 14.85 17.99 2.67
N ALA A 426 15.68 17.11 3.24
CA ALA A 426 16.64 17.44 4.30
C ALA A 426 17.73 18.41 3.80
N THR A 427 18.31 19.20 4.73
CA THR A 427 19.54 19.94 4.41
C THR A 427 20.75 18.98 4.30
N PRO A 428 21.86 19.39 3.67
CA PRO A 428 23.07 18.56 3.61
C PRO A 428 23.56 18.10 4.99
N GLU A 429 23.48 18.97 5.99
CA GLU A 429 23.89 18.68 7.38
C GLU A 429 22.97 17.66 8.03
N GLN A 430 21.65 17.87 7.90
CA GLN A 430 20.63 16.96 8.42
C GLN A 430 20.75 15.59 7.78
N GLY A 431 20.90 15.53 6.45
CA GLY A 431 21.04 14.27 5.74
C GLY A 431 22.28 13.48 6.16
N ARG A 432 23.43 14.16 6.38
CA ARG A 432 24.64 13.52 6.91
C ARG A 432 24.46 13.00 8.33
N ALA A 433 23.81 13.75 9.21
CA ALA A 433 23.53 13.34 10.59
C ALA A 433 22.62 12.11 10.64
N VAL A 434 21.51 12.13 9.89
CA VAL A 434 20.59 10.99 9.77
C VAL A 434 21.32 9.77 9.22
N ALA A 435 22.10 9.91 8.14
CA ALA A 435 22.85 8.80 7.55
C ALA A 435 23.85 8.17 8.52
N ALA A 436 24.54 8.97 9.32
CA ALA A 436 25.47 8.48 10.35
C ALA A 436 24.75 7.68 11.45
N ARG A 437 23.54 8.08 11.83
CA ARG A 437 22.74 7.35 12.81
C ARG A 437 22.16 6.07 12.21
N LEU A 438 21.68 6.09 10.96
CA LEU A 438 21.21 4.91 10.25
C LEU A 438 22.32 3.85 10.14
N GLU A 439 23.56 4.26 9.83
CA GLU A 439 24.72 3.37 9.80
C GLU A 439 24.99 2.70 11.15
N ARG A 440 24.99 3.48 12.23
CA ARG A 440 25.34 3.01 13.57
C ARG A 440 24.26 2.12 14.19
N GLU A 441 22.97 2.46 14.03
CA GLU A 441 21.89 1.85 14.79
C GLU A 441 21.04 0.89 13.96
N PHE A 442 20.80 1.19 12.67
CA PHE A 442 19.86 0.44 11.84
C PHE A 442 20.52 -0.55 10.90
N LEU A 443 21.77 -0.35 10.47
CA LEU A 443 22.44 -1.26 9.56
C LEU A 443 22.84 -2.55 10.28
N LYS A 444 22.27 -3.67 9.82
CA LYS A 444 22.46 -5.02 10.34
C LYS A 444 23.20 -5.90 9.31
N PRO A 445 23.54 -7.15 9.64
CA PRO A 445 24.23 -8.05 8.70
C PRO A 445 23.51 -8.24 7.36
N GLY A 446 22.19 -8.18 7.31
CA GLY A 446 21.38 -8.43 6.10
C GLY A 446 20.86 -7.18 5.38
N GLY A 447 20.99 -5.99 5.97
CA GLY A 447 20.43 -4.73 5.48
C GLY A 447 20.00 -3.82 6.60
N PHE A 448 19.09 -2.89 6.35
CA PHE A 448 18.55 -2.01 7.39
C PHE A 448 17.33 -2.62 8.08
N VAL A 449 17.32 -2.62 9.41
CA VAL A 449 16.16 -3.01 10.20
C VAL A 449 15.13 -1.89 10.21
N THR A 450 13.84 -2.23 10.14
CA THR A 450 12.74 -1.25 10.00
C THR A 450 12.61 -0.31 11.20
N THR A 451 12.67 -0.86 12.41
CA THR A 451 12.68 -0.14 13.70
C THR A 451 13.71 -0.76 14.64
N LEU A 452 13.97 -0.11 15.76
CA LEU A 452 14.89 -0.64 16.80
C LEU A 452 14.14 -1.46 17.88
N ILE A 453 12.82 -1.65 17.73
CA ILE A 453 11.96 -2.34 18.68
C ILE A 453 11.58 -3.72 18.13
N ALA A 454 11.78 -4.77 18.92
CA ALA A 454 11.33 -6.13 18.61
C ALA A 454 9.97 -6.37 19.30
N SER A 455 8.88 -5.93 18.68
CA SER A 455 7.53 -6.05 19.22
C SER A 455 6.83 -7.37 18.87
N GLY A 456 7.34 -8.08 17.87
CA GLY A 456 6.65 -9.21 17.23
C GLY A 456 5.79 -8.80 16.04
N GLN A 457 5.61 -7.51 15.79
CA GLN A 457 4.94 -7.02 14.59
C GLN A 457 5.86 -7.12 13.36
N GLN A 458 5.27 -7.33 12.19
CA GLN A 458 6.04 -7.60 10.97
C GLN A 458 6.86 -6.39 10.47
N TRP A 459 6.46 -5.15 10.77
CA TRP A 459 7.18 -3.93 10.42
C TRP A 459 8.08 -3.43 11.55
N ASP A 460 8.56 -4.33 12.40
CA ASP A 460 9.54 -4.06 13.46
C ASP A 460 10.76 -4.97 13.33
N ALA A 461 11.77 -4.75 14.18
CA ALA A 461 12.92 -5.63 14.27
C ALA A 461 12.45 -7.07 14.54
N PRO A 462 13.09 -8.08 13.93
CA PRO A 462 14.34 -8.03 13.17
C PRO A 462 14.17 -7.84 11.64
N ASN A 463 12.97 -7.50 11.17
CA ASN A 463 12.65 -7.50 9.75
C ASN A 463 13.17 -6.25 9.02
N GLY A 464 13.70 -6.48 7.81
CA GLY A 464 13.96 -5.48 6.78
C GLY A 464 13.00 -5.69 5.60
N TRP A 465 12.62 -4.59 4.97
CA TRP A 465 11.63 -4.55 3.91
C TRP A 465 12.18 -3.91 2.64
N PRO A 466 12.00 -4.51 1.46
CA PRO A 466 12.55 -4.00 0.20
C PRO A 466 12.25 -2.52 -0.09
N PRO A 467 11.02 -2.00 0.14
CA PRO A 467 10.72 -0.58 0.00
C PRO A 467 11.65 0.31 0.82
N LEU A 468 11.87 -0.04 2.08
CA LEU A 468 12.66 0.76 3.00
C LEU A 468 14.16 0.64 2.75
N GLU A 469 14.62 -0.56 2.32
CA GLU A 469 16.00 -0.74 1.84
C GLU A 469 16.30 0.18 0.67
N TRP A 470 15.43 0.20 -0.36
CA TRP A 470 15.60 1.06 -1.51
C TRP A 470 15.66 2.54 -1.12
N LEU A 471 14.65 3.01 -0.37
CA LEU A 471 14.57 4.42 0.05
C LEU A 471 15.78 4.82 0.89
N THR A 472 16.26 3.93 1.77
CA THR A 472 17.38 4.22 2.65
C THR A 472 18.72 4.23 1.89
N ILE A 473 18.97 3.21 1.06
CA ILE A 473 20.21 3.10 0.27
C ILE A 473 20.35 4.31 -0.66
N GLU A 474 19.30 4.65 -1.42
CA GLU A 474 19.36 5.79 -2.33
C GLU A 474 19.37 7.13 -1.58
N GLY A 475 18.63 7.21 -0.46
CA GLY A 475 18.63 8.39 0.39
C GLY A 475 20.02 8.72 0.94
N VAL A 476 20.72 7.76 1.53
CA VAL A 476 22.09 8.00 2.08
C VAL A 476 23.11 8.25 0.98
N ARG A 477 22.95 7.62 -0.22
CA ARG A 477 23.77 7.87 -1.40
C ARG A 477 23.68 9.33 -1.85
N ARG A 478 22.48 9.87 -1.89
CA ARG A 478 22.21 11.26 -2.27
C ARG A 478 22.94 12.28 -1.38
N TYR A 479 23.16 11.96 -0.12
CA TYR A 479 23.87 12.82 0.84
C TYR A 479 25.36 12.47 0.99
N GLY A 480 25.96 11.89 -0.05
CA GLY A 480 27.40 11.66 -0.15
C GLY A 480 27.94 10.47 0.66
N ARG A 481 27.05 9.58 1.14
CA ARG A 481 27.44 8.38 1.90
C ARG A 481 27.46 7.14 0.99
N ALA A 482 28.17 7.22 -0.13
CA ALA A 482 28.21 6.16 -1.14
C ALA A 482 28.70 4.81 -0.57
N HIS A 483 29.75 4.83 0.28
CA HIS A 483 30.26 3.60 0.91
C HIS A 483 29.20 2.91 1.78
N LEU A 484 28.42 3.69 2.56
CA LEU A 484 27.32 3.14 3.35
C LEU A 484 26.23 2.54 2.44
N ALA A 485 25.83 3.26 1.39
CA ALA A 485 24.86 2.79 0.42
C ALA A 485 25.30 1.49 -0.26
N ASP A 486 26.56 1.40 -0.68
CA ASP A 486 27.12 0.20 -1.32
C ASP A 486 27.20 -0.98 -0.35
N ALA A 487 27.63 -0.74 0.90
CA ALA A 487 27.66 -1.77 1.92
C ALA A 487 26.26 -2.33 2.24
N ALA A 488 25.27 -1.46 2.38
CA ALA A 488 23.88 -1.86 2.62
C ALA A 488 23.30 -2.63 1.43
N ARG A 489 23.48 -2.13 0.20
CA ARG A 489 23.10 -2.84 -1.04
C ARG A 489 23.69 -4.24 -1.09
N ASP A 490 24.98 -4.38 -0.83
CA ASP A 490 25.66 -5.67 -0.95
C ASP A 490 25.22 -6.66 0.14
N ARG A 491 24.93 -6.19 1.36
CA ARG A 491 24.32 -7.00 2.44
C ARG A 491 22.94 -7.48 2.03
N TRP A 492 22.09 -6.58 1.57
CA TRP A 492 20.73 -6.89 1.14
C TRP A 492 20.70 -7.90 -0.02
N LEU A 493 21.45 -7.65 -1.10
CA LEU A 493 21.55 -8.58 -2.23
C LEU A 493 22.16 -9.92 -1.82
N GLY A 494 23.13 -9.91 -0.91
CA GLY A 494 23.71 -11.12 -0.35
C GLY A 494 22.69 -11.98 0.40
N LEU A 495 21.82 -11.34 1.20
CA LEU A 495 20.73 -12.01 1.92
C LEU A 495 19.69 -12.57 0.96
N ASN A 496 19.24 -11.78 -0.02
CA ASN A 496 18.28 -12.20 -1.04
C ASN A 496 18.80 -13.43 -1.81
N ARG A 497 20.06 -13.41 -2.28
CA ARG A 497 20.67 -14.54 -3.01
C ARG A 497 20.83 -15.78 -2.15
N ARG A 498 21.16 -15.66 -0.85
CA ARG A 498 21.20 -16.80 0.07
C ARG A 498 19.83 -17.44 0.23
N THR A 499 18.80 -16.63 0.50
CA THR A 499 17.43 -17.12 0.65
C THR A 499 16.96 -17.80 -0.63
N TYR A 500 17.19 -17.18 -1.80
CA TYR A 500 16.86 -17.77 -3.09
C TYR A 500 17.54 -19.12 -3.32
N ARG A 501 18.85 -19.24 -3.09
CA ARG A 501 19.58 -20.51 -3.24
C ARG A 501 19.07 -21.61 -2.30
N ALA A 502 18.69 -21.24 -1.08
CA ALA A 502 18.20 -22.19 -0.08
C ALA A 502 16.75 -22.62 -0.31
N THR A 503 15.92 -21.80 -0.95
CA THR A 503 14.46 -22.00 -0.99
C THR A 503 13.86 -21.97 -2.39
N GLY A 504 14.59 -21.45 -3.38
CA GLY A 504 14.07 -21.12 -4.71
C GLY A 504 13.10 -19.95 -4.71
N LYS A 505 13.04 -19.13 -3.65
CA LYS A 505 11.97 -18.15 -3.42
C LYS A 505 12.50 -16.75 -3.14
N MET A 506 11.71 -15.75 -3.58
CA MET A 506 11.88 -14.34 -3.25
C MET A 506 10.79 -13.96 -2.26
N THR A 507 11.16 -13.75 -0.99
CA THR A 507 10.19 -13.51 0.07
C THR A 507 9.82 -12.04 0.21
N GLU A 508 8.66 -11.75 0.76
CA GLU A 508 8.11 -10.42 0.99
C GLU A 508 9.00 -9.52 1.85
N LYS A 509 9.62 -10.11 2.88
CA LYS A 509 10.49 -9.47 3.88
C LYS A 509 11.57 -10.46 4.35
N TYR A 510 12.60 -9.95 5.03
CA TYR A 510 13.72 -10.77 5.48
C TYR A 510 14.11 -10.42 6.92
N ASP A 511 14.55 -11.42 7.71
CA ASP A 511 15.28 -11.16 8.95
C ASP A 511 16.68 -10.63 8.60
N VAL A 512 16.94 -9.35 8.85
CA VAL A 512 18.22 -8.72 8.52
C VAL A 512 19.24 -8.81 9.66
N VAL A 513 18.83 -9.30 10.81
CA VAL A 513 19.64 -9.48 12.03
C VAL A 513 20.24 -10.88 12.07
N ASP A 514 19.39 -11.90 12.02
CA ASP A 514 19.79 -13.31 11.97
C ASP A 514 19.60 -13.88 10.56
N LEU A 515 20.69 -14.01 9.82
CA LEU A 515 20.68 -14.41 8.41
C LEU A 515 20.33 -15.88 8.18
N GLN A 516 20.26 -16.71 9.23
CA GLN A 516 19.83 -18.11 9.17
C GLN A 516 18.32 -18.26 9.39
N ARG A 517 17.68 -17.22 9.91
CA ARG A 517 16.27 -17.22 10.28
C ARG A 517 15.40 -16.72 9.13
N ARG A 518 14.22 -17.32 9.00
CA ARG A 518 13.18 -16.76 8.12
C ARG A 518 12.51 -15.58 8.81
N ALA A 519 12.18 -14.55 8.03
CA ALA A 519 11.37 -13.44 8.53
C ALA A 519 10.01 -13.95 9.02
N GLY A 520 9.46 -13.28 10.03
CA GLY A 520 8.18 -13.65 10.64
C GLY A 520 7.44 -12.44 11.18
N GLY A 521 6.44 -12.71 12.02
CA GLY A 521 5.52 -11.70 12.57
C GLY A 521 4.37 -11.34 11.63
N GLY A 522 3.37 -10.63 12.17
CA GLY A 522 2.21 -10.15 11.44
C GLY A 522 1.03 -11.13 11.38
N GLU A 523 -0.01 -10.72 10.66
CA GLU A 523 -1.32 -11.38 10.62
C GLU A 523 -1.38 -12.58 9.66
N TYR A 524 -0.39 -12.74 8.77
CA TYR A 524 -0.36 -13.79 7.76
C TYR A 524 1.09 -14.31 7.53
N PRO A 525 1.26 -15.54 6.99
CA PRO A 525 2.58 -16.07 6.67
C PRO A 525 3.30 -15.21 5.63
N THR A 526 4.64 -15.14 5.72
CA THR A 526 5.48 -14.44 4.74
C THR A 526 5.19 -14.94 3.33
N GLN A 527 4.89 -14.01 2.41
CA GLN A 527 4.54 -14.29 1.02
C GLN A 527 5.79 -14.55 0.17
N ASP A 528 5.59 -15.18 -0.99
CA ASP A 528 6.64 -15.65 -1.89
C ASP A 528 6.47 -15.07 -3.30
N GLY A 529 7.59 -14.91 -4.03
CA GLY A 529 7.60 -14.38 -5.40
C GLY A 529 7.26 -12.88 -5.48
N PHE A 530 7.54 -12.13 -4.43
CA PHE A 530 6.93 -10.84 -4.16
C PHE A 530 7.46 -9.71 -5.05
N GLY A 531 6.54 -8.98 -5.71
CA GLY A 531 6.85 -7.98 -6.73
C GLY A 531 7.83 -6.89 -6.29
N TRP A 532 7.68 -6.29 -5.11
CA TRP A 532 8.63 -5.27 -4.63
C TRP A 532 10.02 -5.82 -4.33
N THR A 533 10.12 -7.06 -3.82
CA THR A 533 11.42 -7.70 -3.57
C THR A 533 12.14 -7.94 -4.89
N ASN A 534 11.41 -8.48 -5.86
CA ASN A 534 11.91 -8.71 -7.21
C ASN A 534 12.41 -7.40 -7.84
N GLY A 535 11.60 -6.34 -7.71
CA GLY A 535 11.89 -5.04 -8.27
C GLY A 535 13.13 -4.38 -7.67
N VAL A 536 13.19 -4.30 -6.35
CA VAL A 536 14.33 -3.71 -5.62
C VAL A 536 15.61 -4.50 -5.84
N ALA A 537 15.54 -5.85 -5.80
CA ALA A 537 16.72 -6.70 -6.02
C ALA A 537 17.32 -6.48 -7.41
N LEU A 538 16.50 -6.45 -8.48
CA LEU A 538 16.99 -6.19 -9.84
C LEU A 538 17.56 -4.77 -9.99
N ALA A 539 16.88 -3.76 -9.46
CA ALA A 539 17.35 -2.37 -9.54
C ALA A 539 18.69 -2.17 -8.84
N LEU A 540 18.85 -2.71 -7.62
CA LEU A 540 20.12 -2.65 -6.87
C LEU A 540 21.23 -3.48 -7.55
N ALA A 541 20.90 -4.62 -8.16
CA ALA A 541 21.87 -5.44 -8.89
C ALA A 541 22.36 -4.72 -10.17
N ALA A 542 21.49 -4.02 -10.89
CA ALA A 542 21.83 -3.24 -12.06
C ALA A 542 22.83 -2.11 -11.72
N GLN A 543 22.65 -1.38 -10.63
CA GLN A 543 23.57 -0.34 -10.17
C GLN A 543 24.99 -0.85 -9.90
N LYS A 544 25.11 -2.10 -9.44
CA LYS A 544 26.42 -2.72 -9.20
C LYS A 544 27.16 -3.02 -10.51
N ALA A 545 26.43 -3.37 -11.56
CA ALA A 545 27.00 -3.70 -12.87
C ALA A 545 27.50 -2.46 -13.63
N GLU A 546 26.85 -1.29 -13.44
CA GLU A 546 27.18 -0.05 -14.11
C GLU A 546 28.37 0.73 -13.48
N GLY A 547 28.81 0.33 -12.27
CA GLY A 547 29.81 1.07 -11.49
C GLY A 547 29.24 2.34 -10.83
N PRO A 548 30.05 3.12 -10.11
CA PRO A 548 29.57 4.33 -9.44
C PRO A 548 29.18 5.38 -10.48
N HIS A 549 27.89 5.69 -10.57
CA HIS A 549 27.41 6.82 -11.37
C HIS A 549 28.05 8.12 -10.86
N PRO A 550 28.66 8.94 -11.72
CA PRO A 550 29.12 10.25 -11.30
C PRO A 550 27.89 11.04 -10.83
N VAL A 551 27.94 11.54 -9.59
CA VAL A 551 26.96 12.51 -9.09
C VAL A 551 26.89 13.64 -10.09
N SER A 552 25.76 13.75 -10.82
CA SER A 552 25.59 14.84 -11.79
C SER A 552 25.60 16.16 -11.01
N ARG A 553 26.73 16.84 -11.06
CA ARG A 553 26.82 18.23 -10.63
C ARG A 553 25.83 19.01 -11.47
N VAL A 554 24.83 19.59 -10.82
CA VAL A 554 23.95 20.58 -11.43
C VAL A 554 24.82 21.71 -11.96
N ARG A 555 25.19 21.66 -13.24
CA ARG A 555 25.68 22.84 -13.96
C ARG A 555 24.44 23.60 -14.44
N SER A 556 24.24 24.78 -13.89
CA SER A 556 23.36 25.78 -14.48
C SER A 556 23.94 26.17 -15.84
N SER A 557 23.40 25.61 -16.92
CA SER A 557 23.59 26.15 -18.26
C SER A 557 22.22 26.47 -18.83
N ALA A 558 21.98 27.75 -19.03
CA ALA A 558 20.89 28.23 -19.85
C ALA A 558 21.12 27.72 -21.27
N ALA A 559 20.38 26.72 -21.70
CA ALA A 559 20.01 26.26 -23.03
C ALA A 559 19.88 24.72 -23.01
N GLY A 560 18.65 24.22 -23.11
CA GLY A 560 18.36 22.78 -23.20
C GLY A 560 18.24 22.10 -21.83
N ALA A 561 17.25 22.49 -21.03
CA ALA A 561 16.97 21.88 -19.73
C ALA A 561 16.53 20.42 -19.89
N ARG A 562 17.45 19.47 -19.69
CA ARG A 562 17.08 18.12 -19.28
C ARG A 562 16.53 18.20 -17.87
N PHE A 563 15.23 18.02 -17.73
CA PHE A 563 14.57 17.93 -16.43
C PHE A 563 15.04 16.66 -15.72
N VAL A 564 15.85 16.81 -14.69
CA VAL A 564 16.15 15.73 -13.75
C VAL A 564 15.32 16.04 -12.51
N VAL A 565 14.06 15.61 -12.48
CA VAL A 565 13.35 15.38 -11.22
C VAL A 565 13.95 14.09 -10.67
N THR A 566 15.13 14.19 -10.04
CA THR A 566 15.66 13.11 -9.24
C THR A 566 14.79 12.99 -8.02
N PRO A 567 14.29 11.79 -7.69
CA PRO A 567 13.68 11.56 -6.39
C PRO A 567 14.66 11.90 -5.30
#